data_b727656c4ff9c6e5bb26bf51cb95844c
#
_entry.id   b727656c4ff9c6e5bb26bf51cb95844c
#
_cell.length_a   1.000
_cell.length_b   1.000
_cell.length_c   1.000
_cell.angle_alpha   90.00
_cell.angle_beta   90.00
_cell.angle_gamma   90.00
#
_symmetry.space_group_name_H-M   'P 1'
#
loop_
_entity.id
_entity.type
_entity.pdbx_description
1 polymer ?
#
loop_
_entity_poly.entity_id
_entity_poly.type
_entity_poly.pdbx_seq_one_letter_code
_entity_poly.pdbx_strand_id
1 'polypeptide(L)'
;MPMDIPGLEINVDSNGTKHIMAFPEDYYSNKENGYSYVDLGLSVKWATCNIGADEPYVAGDLYAWGETAPKSEYTWENYKFYNGMEDGWKVQLSKYNLSRDLGRVDKRTVLQRSDDAAHVNLGGKWRLPTRDECNELIDNCTFVWASMNGVFGYIVISNKPGYTDRFIFLPINTTTDQGYGIIQMCSYYWSSNLNEAIMDVGDYPGSTEAYAMYILKLGEMYDIEKDRKIQRRYNLPIRPVCK
;
A
#
# COMPACT_ATOMS: atom_id res chain seq x y z
N MET A 1 -10.58 9.84 21.05
CA MET A 1 -11.91 9.24 21.18
C MET A 1 -11.77 7.82 21.67
N PRO A 2 -12.61 7.33 22.57
CA PRO A 2 -12.67 5.90 22.80
C PRO A 2 -13.10 5.23 21.49
N MET A 3 -12.38 4.18 21.10
CA MET A 3 -12.72 3.36 19.94
C MET A 3 -13.87 2.44 20.37
N ASP A 4 -15.10 2.83 20.08
CA ASP A 4 -16.27 2.01 20.36
C ASP A 4 -16.71 1.35 19.03
N ILE A 5 -15.97 0.30 18.66
CA ILE A 5 -16.29 -0.52 17.49
C ILE A 5 -16.86 -1.84 17.99
N PRO A 6 -18.15 -2.10 17.76
CA PRO A 6 -18.80 -3.32 18.23
C PRO A 6 -18.05 -4.60 17.79
N GLY A 7 -17.72 -5.47 18.74
CA GLY A 7 -17.03 -6.74 18.48
C GLY A 7 -15.53 -6.64 18.23
N LEU A 8 -14.93 -5.44 18.20
CA LEU A 8 -13.49 -5.27 18.20
C LEU A 8 -12.96 -5.32 19.63
N GLU A 9 -12.22 -6.37 19.96
CA GLU A 9 -11.60 -6.51 21.27
C GLU A 9 -10.19 -5.92 21.27
N ILE A 10 -9.94 -4.95 22.17
CA ILE A 10 -8.66 -4.27 22.33
C ILE A 10 -8.22 -4.32 23.79
N ASN A 11 -6.98 -4.76 24.01
CA ASN A 11 -6.26 -4.58 25.25
C ASN A 11 -5.30 -3.38 25.13
N VAL A 12 -5.10 -2.62 26.19
CA VAL A 12 -4.15 -1.49 26.24
C VAL A 12 -3.09 -1.82 27.27
N ASP A 13 -1.82 -1.83 26.88
CA ASP A 13 -0.71 -2.10 27.78
C ASP A 13 -0.36 -0.88 28.66
N SER A 14 0.59 -1.06 29.59
CA SER A 14 1.04 -0.01 30.51
C SER A 14 1.66 1.23 29.82
N ASN A 15 2.06 1.09 28.54
CA ASN A 15 2.63 2.15 27.72
C ASN A 15 1.58 2.83 26.83
N GLY A 16 0.31 2.42 26.94
CA GLY A 16 -0.79 2.95 26.14
C GLY A 16 -0.90 2.37 24.73
N THR A 17 -0.10 1.35 24.40
CA THR A 17 -0.19 0.65 23.11
C THR A 17 -1.43 -0.21 23.07
N LYS A 18 -2.18 -0.11 21.98
CA LYS A 18 -3.38 -0.89 21.73
C LYS A 18 -3.02 -2.23 21.07
N HIS A 19 -3.56 -3.31 21.61
CA HIS A 19 -3.38 -4.66 21.08
C HIS A 19 -4.73 -5.22 20.66
N ILE A 20 -4.90 -5.50 19.37
CA ILE A 20 -6.11 -6.15 18.85
C ILE A 20 -6.08 -7.61 19.26
N MET A 21 -7.11 -8.04 19.99
CA MET A 21 -7.26 -9.41 20.47
C MET A 21 -8.21 -10.22 19.58
N ALA A 22 -9.28 -9.60 19.09
CA ALA A 22 -10.23 -10.22 18.18
C ALA A 22 -10.89 -9.17 17.28
N PHE A 23 -11.29 -9.60 16.08
CA PHE A 23 -12.15 -8.84 15.17
C PHE A 23 -13.64 -9.17 15.40
N PRO A 24 -14.56 -8.29 14.97
CA PRO A 24 -15.99 -8.62 14.93
C PRO A 24 -16.24 -9.93 14.16
N GLU A 25 -17.22 -10.72 14.58
CA GLU A 25 -17.56 -12.01 13.93
C GLU A 25 -17.88 -11.85 12.43
N ASP A 26 -18.43 -10.72 12.03
CA ASP A 26 -18.79 -10.41 10.65
C ASP A 26 -17.68 -9.75 9.83
N TYR A 27 -16.49 -9.54 10.41
CA TYR A 27 -15.37 -8.83 9.75
C TYR A 27 -15.00 -9.41 8.39
N TYR A 28 -15.09 -10.73 8.23
CA TYR A 28 -14.76 -11.45 7.00
C TYR A 28 -15.99 -11.84 6.17
N SER A 29 -17.18 -11.38 6.52
CA SER A 29 -18.44 -11.84 5.89
C SER A 29 -18.62 -11.36 4.46
N ASN A 30 -18.18 -10.14 4.14
CA ASN A 30 -18.31 -9.57 2.81
C ASN A 30 -17.16 -10.05 1.90
N LYS A 31 -17.50 -10.58 0.72
CA LYS A 31 -16.50 -11.16 -0.19
C LYS A 31 -16.71 -10.72 -1.64
N GLU A 32 -15.59 -10.52 -2.33
CA GLU A 32 -15.50 -10.44 -3.79
C GLU A 32 -14.53 -11.53 -4.27
N ASN A 33 -14.99 -12.38 -5.18
CA ASN A 33 -14.21 -13.51 -5.74
C ASN A 33 -13.48 -14.36 -4.65
N GLY A 34 -14.14 -14.60 -3.51
CA GLY A 34 -13.61 -15.41 -2.40
C GLY A 34 -12.78 -14.67 -1.37
N TYR A 35 -12.35 -13.44 -1.64
CA TYR A 35 -11.52 -12.61 -0.73
C TYR A 35 -12.37 -11.58 -0.01
N SER A 36 -12.10 -11.40 1.30
CA SER A 36 -12.90 -10.53 2.15
C SER A 36 -12.56 -9.05 1.99
N TYR A 37 -13.57 -8.20 2.14
CA TYR A 37 -13.43 -6.75 2.11
C TYR A 37 -14.23 -6.06 3.21
N VAL A 38 -13.85 -4.82 3.51
CA VAL A 38 -14.60 -3.89 4.33
C VAL A 38 -15.08 -2.72 3.47
N ASP A 39 -16.36 -2.39 3.58
CA ASP A 39 -16.93 -1.16 3.04
C ASP A 39 -16.75 -0.04 4.08
N LEU A 40 -15.85 0.90 3.79
CA LEU A 40 -15.56 2.06 4.65
C LEU A 40 -16.44 3.28 4.31
N GLY A 41 -17.45 3.11 3.42
CA GLY A 41 -18.23 4.23 2.90
C GLY A 41 -17.45 5.15 1.96
N LEU A 42 -16.36 4.65 1.38
CA LEU A 42 -15.52 5.32 0.40
C LEU A 42 -15.94 4.94 -1.04
N SER A 43 -15.27 5.50 -2.02
CA SER A 43 -15.55 5.22 -3.44
C SER A 43 -15.29 3.77 -3.83
N VAL A 44 -14.47 3.05 -3.06
CA VAL A 44 -14.14 1.63 -3.21
C VAL A 44 -14.14 0.90 -1.87
N LYS A 45 -14.27 -0.42 -1.93
CA LYS A 45 -14.16 -1.32 -0.78
C LYS A 45 -12.72 -1.82 -0.69
N TRP A 46 -12.20 -1.94 0.53
CA TRP A 46 -10.81 -2.30 0.80
C TRP A 46 -10.71 -3.76 1.26
N ALA A 47 -9.78 -4.51 0.71
CA ALA A 47 -9.52 -5.88 1.16
C ALA A 47 -9.13 -5.91 2.66
N THR A 48 -9.51 -6.97 3.37
CA THR A 48 -9.10 -7.19 4.76
C THR A 48 -7.60 -7.50 4.88
N CYS A 49 -7.02 -8.14 3.86
CA CYS A 49 -5.62 -8.60 3.83
C CYS A 49 -4.85 -8.02 2.63
N ASN A 50 -3.53 -7.98 2.72
CA ASN A 50 -2.65 -7.74 1.58
C ASN A 50 -2.66 -8.95 0.63
N ILE A 51 -2.21 -8.78 -0.63
CA ILE A 51 -2.03 -9.92 -1.54
C ILE A 51 -1.03 -10.90 -0.94
N GLY A 52 -1.33 -12.19 -1.00
CA GLY A 52 -0.50 -13.27 -0.43
C GLY A 52 -0.59 -13.42 1.09
N ALA A 53 -1.53 -12.71 1.74
CA ALA A 53 -1.77 -12.83 3.17
C ALA A 53 -3.16 -13.42 3.45
N ASP A 54 -3.24 -14.32 4.42
CA ASP A 54 -4.50 -14.90 4.91
C ASP A 54 -5.05 -14.12 6.11
N GLU A 55 -4.23 -13.31 6.77
CA GLU A 55 -4.58 -12.54 7.95
C GLU A 55 -4.22 -11.06 7.81
N PRO A 56 -4.99 -10.14 8.39
CA PRO A 56 -4.79 -8.69 8.23
C PRO A 56 -3.43 -8.17 8.73
N TYR A 57 -2.82 -8.86 9.70
CA TYR A 57 -1.53 -8.50 10.27
C TYR A 57 -0.32 -9.06 9.50
N VAL A 58 -0.54 -9.93 8.51
CA VAL A 58 0.53 -10.50 7.68
C VAL A 58 0.86 -9.51 6.57
N ALA A 59 2.15 -9.25 6.36
CA ALA A 59 2.62 -8.32 5.34
C ALA A 59 2.24 -8.74 3.91
N GLY A 60 2.11 -10.05 3.67
CA GLY A 60 1.84 -10.63 2.36
C GLY A 60 3.04 -10.60 1.42
N ASP A 61 2.77 -10.82 0.16
CA ASP A 61 3.78 -10.78 -0.89
C ASP A 61 4.16 -9.33 -1.27
N LEU A 62 5.40 -9.16 -1.70
CA LEU A 62 5.93 -7.87 -2.13
C LEU A 62 6.11 -7.87 -3.65
N TYR A 63 5.73 -6.77 -4.29
CA TYR A 63 5.74 -6.63 -5.75
C TYR A 63 6.48 -5.38 -6.19
N ALA A 64 7.25 -5.46 -7.27
CA ALA A 64 7.63 -4.27 -8.03
C ALA A 64 6.40 -3.74 -8.79
N TRP A 65 6.34 -2.44 -9.02
CA TRP A 65 5.17 -1.81 -9.63
C TRP A 65 4.92 -2.33 -11.06
N GLY A 66 3.73 -2.87 -11.30
CA GLY A 66 3.34 -3.46 -12.59
C GLY A 66 3.82 -4.89 -12.79
N GLU A 67 4.43 -5.51 -11.79
CA GLU A 67 4.71 -6.95 -11.77
C GLU A 67 3.62 -7.71 -11.01
N THR A 68 3.37 -8.94 -11.42
CA THR A 68 2.25 -9.75 -10.93
C THR A 68 2.68 -11.00 -10.17
N ALA A 69 3.99 -11.16 -9.98
CA ALA A 69 4.57 -12.22 -9.16
C ALA A 69 5.69 -11.64 -8.28
N PRO A 70 5.83 -12.11 -7.03
CA PRO A 70 6.95 -11.76 -6.16
C PRO A 70 8.26 -12.35 -6.70
N LYS A 71 9.39 -11.76 -6.30
CA LYS A 71 10.76 -12.16 -6.68
C LYS A 71 11.66 -12.23 -5.46
N SER A 72 12.82 -12.88 -5.61
CA SER A 72 13.86 -12.90 -4.59
C SER A 72 14.71 -11.63 -4.56
N GLU A 73 14.83 -10.94 -5.69
CA GLU A 73 15.62 -9.72 -5.85
C GLU A 73 14.86 -8.67 -6.67
N TYR A 74 15.09 -7.40 -6.36
CA TYR A 74 14.40 -6.26 -6.98
C TYR A 74 15.42 -5.24 -7.45
N THR A 75 15.93 -5.43 -8.67
CA THR A 75 16.89 -4.57 -9.35
C THR A 75 16.29 -4.02 -10.64
N TRP A 76 16.94 -3.04 -11.27
CA TRP A 76 16.50 -2.58 -12.58
C TRP A 76 16.61 -3.69 -13.62
N GLU A 77 17.73 -4.45 -13.61
CA GLU A 77 18.03 -5.47 -14.59
C GLU A 77 16.99 -6.59 -14.66
N ASN A 78 16.36 -6.91 -13.52
CA ASN A 78 15.31 -7.91 -13.47
C ASN A 78 13.87 -7.32 -13.42
N TYR A 79 13.75 -5.99 -13.54
CA TYR A 79 12.44 -5.34 -13.57
C TYR A 79 11.75 -5.59 -14.92
N LYS A 80 10.47 -6.02 -14.89
CA LYS A 80 9.68 -6.44 -16.06
C LYS A 80 9.71 -5.45 -17.24
N PHE A 81 9.73 -4.16 -16.96
CA PHE A 81 9.69 -3.12 -17.99
C PHE A 81 11.05 -2.47 -18.24
N TYR A 82 12.13 -3.01 -17.70
CA TYR A 82 13.49 -2.59 -18.00
C TYR A 82 13.87 -2.98 -19.42
N ASN A 83 14.50 -2.07 -20.13
CA ASN A 83 14.94 -2.28 -21.53
C ASN A 83 16.39 -1.83 -21.75
N GLY A 84 17.21 -1.95 -20.70
CA GLY A 84 18.61 -1.56 -20.75
C GLY A 84 18.91 -0.26 -20.04
N MET A 85 20.16 0.15 -20.14
CA MET A 85 20.68 1.38 -19.54
C MET A 85 21.53 2.13 -20.56
N GLU A 86 21.20 3.40 -20.79
CA GLU A 86 21.96 4.31 -21.65
C GLU A 86 22.99 5.06 -20.81
N ASP A 87 24.17 5.28 -21.32
CA ASP A 87 25.28 6.00 -20.66
C ASP A 87 25.69 5.43 -19.29
N GLY A 88 25.34 4.17 -18.98
CA GLY A 88 25.67 3.49 -17.72
C GLY A 88 24.87 3.91 -16.51
N TRP A 89 23.92 4.86 -16.63
CA TRP A 89 23.10 5.34 -15.51
C TRP A 89 21.64 5.61 -15.86
N LYS A 90 21.30 5.80 -17.12
CA LYS A 90 19.99 6.23 -17.57
C LYS A 90 19.13 5.02 -17.95
N VAL A 91 18.24 4.65 -17.06
CA VAL A 91 17.30 3.52 -17.24
C VAL A 91 16.46 3.71 -18.50
N GLN A 92 16.37 2.67 -19.32
CA GLN A 92 15.46 2.61 -20.45
C GLN A 92 14.26 1.75 -20.11
N LEU A 93 13.06 2.20 -20.49
CA LEU A 93 11.79 1.57 -20.15
C LEU A 93 11.00 1.18 -21.40
N SER A 94 10.41 0.00 -21.40
CA SER A 94 9.59 -0.54 -22.49
C SER A 94 8.10 -0.21 -22.38
N LYS A 95 7.63 0.18 -21.15
CA LYS A 95 6.21 0.43 -20.87
C LYS A 95 6.02 1.42 -19.72
N TYR A 96 4.87 2.13 -19.72
CA TYR A 96 4.55 3.18 -18.75
C TYR A 96 5.63 4.26 -18.73
N ASN A 97 5.86 4.84 -19.89
CA ASN A 97 6.91 5.82 -20.09
C ASN A 97 6.37 7.08 -20.78
N LEU A 98 6.65 8.24 -20.21
CA LEU A 98 6.21 9.55 -20.68
C LEU A 98 7.36 10.34 -21.36
N SER A 99 8.63 9.90 -21.17
CA SER A 99 9.81 10.61 -21.66
C SER A 99 10.55 9.81 -22.74
N ARG A 100 10.92 10.47 -23.83
CA ARG A 100 11.78 9.87 -24.87
C ARG A 100 13.17 9.54 -24.35
N ASP A 101 13.63 10.26 -23.33
CA ASP A 101 14.92 10.05 -22.69
C ASP A 101 15.03 8.73 -21.93
N LEU A 102 13.88 8.12 -21.62
CA LEU A 102 13.78 6.85 -20.91
C LEU A 102 13.32 5.72 -21.85
N GLY A 103 13.44 5.86 -23.15
CA GLY A 103 13.10 4.85 -24.15
C GLY A 103 11.72 5.06 -24.80
N ARG A 104 11.02 3.97 -25.12
CA ARG A 104 9.75 4.01 -25.85
C ARG A 104 8.64 4.68 -25.05
N VAL A 105 8.13 5.81 -25.55
CA VAL A 105 6.96 6.51 -24.95
C VAL A 105 5.67 5.79 -25.33
N ASP A 106 4.86 5.41 -24.34
CA ASP A 106 3.51 4.84 -24.52
C ASP A 106 2.41 5.66 -23.87
N LYS A 107 2.76 6.71 -23.10
CA LYS A 107 1.87 7.67 -22.43
C LYS A 107 0.88 7.03 -21.44
N ARG A 108 1.15 5.83 -20.96
CA ARG A 108 0.31 5.19 -19.97
C ARG A 108 0.73 5.61 -18.57
N THR A 109 -0.24 6.03 -17.77
CA THR A 109 -0.03 6.54 -16.40
C THR A 109 -0.71 5.69 -15.34
N VAL A 110 -1.50 4.70 -15.75
CA VAL A 110 -2.20 3.76 -14.86
C VAL A 110 -1.96 2.33 -15.33
N LEU A 111 -1.79 1.41 -14.38
CA LEU A 111 -1.59 -0.01 -14.67
C LEU A 111 -2.76 -0.58 -15.49
N GLN A 112 -2.41 -1.35 -16.52
CA GLN A 112 -3.35 -2.20 -17.23
C GLN A 112 -3.66 -3.44 -16.38
N ARG A 113 -4.82 -4.05 -16.58
CA ARG A 113 -5.24 -5.25 -15.83
C ARG A 113 -4.23 -6.39 -15.85
N SER A 114 -3.54 -6.59 -16.98
CA SER A 114 -2.49 -7.62 -17.12
C SER A 114 -1.24 -7.36 -16.30
N ASP A 115 -1.06 -6.14 -15.79
CA ASP A 115 0.09 -5.71 -15.00
C ASP A 115 -0.33 -5.29 -13.58
N ASP A 116 -1.58 -5.51 -13.23
CA ASP A 116 -2.14 -5.26 -11.91
C ASP A 116 -2.11 -6.56 -11.10
N ALA A 117 -1.21 -6.62 -10.09
CA ALA A 117 -1.02 -7.83 -9.29
C ALA A 117 -2.30 -8.25 -8.55
N ALA A 118 -3.11 -7.29 -8.08
CA ALA A 118 -4.37 -7.62 -7.41
C ALA A 118 -5.36 -8.25 -8.40
N HIS A 119 -5.47 -7.71 -9.61
CA HIS A 119 -6.34 -8.28 -10.64
C HIS A 119 -5.89 -9.68 -11.07
N VAL A 120 -4.60 -9.87 -11.28
CA VAL A 120 -4.05 -11.15 -11.76
C VAL A 120 -4.14 -12.25 -10.70
N ASN A 121 -3.85 -11.94 -9.43
CA ASN A 121 -3.80 -12.93 -8.36
C ASN A 121 -5.16 -13.19 -7.71
N LEU A 122 -6.03 -12.17 -7.59
CA LEU A 122 -7.32 -12.31 -6.91
C LEU A 122 -8.49 -12.44 -7.90
N GLY A 123 -8.34 -11.97 -9.13
CA GLY A 123 -9.38 -12.01 -10.15
C GLY A 123 -10.58 -11.10 -9.87
N GLY A 124 -11.74 -11.39 -10.49
CA GLY A 124 -12.97 -10.64 -10.27
C GLY A 124 -12.83 -9.13 -10.51
N LYS A 125 -13.32 -8.33 -9.56
CA LYS A 125 -13.24 -6.87 -9.58
C LYS A 125 -12.03 -6.32 -8.82
N TRP A 126 -11.17 -7.17 -8.30
CA TRP A 126 -9.98 -6.75 -7.55
C TRP A 126 -8.98 -6.03 -8.45
N ARG A 127 -8.36 -5.01 -7.90
CA ARG A 127 -7.27 -4.23 -8.51
C ARG A 127 -6.47 -3.47 -7.46
N LEU A 128 -5.34 -2.91 -7.85
CA LEU A 128 -4.65 -1.91 -7.03
C LEU A 128 -5.54 -0.67 -6.85
N PRO A 129 -5.48 -0.01 -5.68
CA PRO A 129 -6.10 1.30 -5.51
C PRO A 129 -5.44 2.32 -6.46
N THR A 130 -6.21 3.30 -6.90
CA THR A 130 -5.63 4.49 -7.54
C THR A 130 -5.02 5.40 -6.49
N ARG A 131 -4.17 6.35 -6.94
CA ARG A 131 -3.64 7.42 -6.10
C ARG A 131 -4.75 8.18 -5.37
N ASP A 132 -5.81 8.55 -6.08
CA ASP A 132 -6.93 9.29 -5.52
C ASP A 132 -7.71 8.47 -4.47
N GLU A 133 -7.83 7.16 -4.66
CA GLU A 133 -8.45 6.26 -3.68
C GLU A 133 -7.58 6.07 -2.42
N CYS A 134 -6.25 6.03 -2.57
CA CYS A 134 -5.34 6.08 -1.43
C CYS A 134 -5.49 7.40 -0.66
N ASN A 135 -5.57 8.53 -1.38
CA ASN A 135 -5.76 9.84 -0.79
C ASN A 135 -7.14 9.96 -0.13
N GLU A 136 -8.19 9.42 -0.75
CA GLU A 136 -9.52 9.35 -0.16
C GLU A 136 -9.52 8.58 1.17
N LEU A 137 -8.81 7.43 1.26
CA LEU A 137 -8.65 6.67 2.49
C LEU A 137 -7.99 7.54 3.59
N ILE A 138 -6.89 8.22 3.26
CA ILE A 138 -6.17 9.08 4.21
C ILE A 138 -7.07 10.23 4.70
N ASP A 139 -7.82 10.87 3.80
CA ASP A 139 -8.64 12.05 4.12
C ASP A 139 -9.89 11.74 4.93
N ASN A 140 -10.41 10.52 4.81
CA ASN A 140 -11.71 10.16 5.35
C ASN A 140 -11.65 9.08 6.43
N CYS A 141 -10.46 8.71 6.89
CA CYS A 141 -10.28 7.74 7.96
C CYS A 141 -9.37 8.26 9.06
N THR A 142 -9.55 7.73 10.26
CA THR A 142 -8.66 7.94 11.40
C THR A 142 -7.70 6.77 11.51
N PHE A 143 -6.40 7.06 11.60
CA PHE A 143 -5.34 6.06 11.76
C PHE A 143 -4.96 5.95 13.23
N VAL A 144 -5.12 4.80 13.82
CA VAL A 144 -4.82 4.52 15.22
C VAL A 144 -3.71 3.49 15.32
N TRP A 145 -2.60 3.85 15.94
CA TRP A 145 -1.49 2.92 16.16
C TRP A 145 -1.90 1.77 17.06
N ALA A 146 -1.62 0.56 16.63
CA ALA A 146 -1.95 -0.66 17.35
C ALA A 146 -1.00 -1.80 16.94
N SER A 147 -1.11 -2.92 17.65
CA SER A 147 -0.55 -4.18 17.21
C SER A 147 -1.61 -5.27 17.13
N MET A 148 -1.37 -6.27 16.32
CA MET A 148 -2.14 -7.48 16.24
C MET A 148 -1.20 -8.68 16.12
N ASN A 149 -1.36 -9.66 16.97
CA ASN A 149 -0.50 -10.86 17.02
C ASN A 149 1.01 -10.54 16.99
N GLY A 150 1.43 -9.48 17.69
CA GLY A 150 2.81 -9.01 17.76
C GLY A 150 3.27 -8.15 16.57
N VAL A 151 2.47 -7.99 15.54
CA VAL A 151 2.76 -7.13 14.38
C VAL A 151 2.16 -5.75 14.58
N PHE A 152 3.00 -4.71 14.52
CA PHE A 152 2.56 -3.33 14.61
C PHE A 152 1.94 -2.84 13.30
N GLY A 153 1.05 -1.86 13.41
CA GLY A 153 0.36 -1.27 12.27
C GLY A 153 -0.65 -0.21 12.68
N TYR A 154 -1.55 0.10 11.77
CA TYR A 154 -2.63 1.04 12.01
C TYR A 154 -3.99 0.39 11.83
N ILE A 155 -4.87 0.57 12.83
CA ILE A 155 -6.31 0.44 12.63
C ILE A 155 -6.74 1.70 11.87
N VAL A 156 -7.31 1.53 10.68
CA VAL A 156 -7.79 2.61 9.82
C VAL A 156 -9.31 2.60 9.87
N ILE A 157 -9.89 3.56 10.58
CA ILE A 157 -11.31 3.61 10.92
C ILE A 157 -11.99 4.67 10.07
N SER A 158 -13.11 4.34 9.46
CA SER A 158 -13.87 5.30 8.67
C SER A 158 -14.44 6.45 9.52
N ASN A 159 -14.33 7.67 8.99
CA ASN A 159 -14.99 8.86 9.53
C ASN A 159 -16.33 9.16 8.83
N LYS A 160 -16.76 8.33 7.87
CA LYS A 160 -18.00 8.53 7.13
C LYS A 160 -19.21 8.23 8.00
N PRO A 161 -20.24 9.07 8.03
CA PRO A 161 -21.48 8.80 8.74
C PRO A 161 -22.10 7.46 8.30
N GLY A 162 -22.43 6.60 9.27
CA GLY A 162 -22.96 5.25 9.03
C GLY A 162 -21.90 4.18 8.79
N TYR A 163 -20.60 4.53 8.82
CA TYR A 163 -19.48 3.60 8.65
C TYR A 163 -18.41 3.74 9.74
N THR A 164 -18.68 4.48 10.81
CA THR A 164 -17.71 4.78 11.88
C THR A 164 -17.33 3.56 12.73
N ASP A 165 -18.02 2.45 12.56
CA ASP A 165 -17.74 1.14 13.12
C ASP A 165 -16.93 0.23 12.17
N ARG A 166 -16.60 0.72 10.96
CA ARG A 166 -15.89 -0.02 9.93
C ARG A 166 -14.42 0.36 9.91
N PHE A 167 -13.56 -0.63 9.80
CA PHE A 167 -12.11 -0.44 9.81
C PHE A 167 -11.38 -1.53 9.03
N ILE A 168 -10.13 -1.23 8.66
CA ILE A 168 -9.14 -2.22 8.21
C ILE A 168 -7.88 -2.10 9.08
N PHE A 169 -7.04 -3.12 9.08
CA PHE A 169 -5.72 -3.07 9.71
C PHE A 169 -4.64 -3.05 8.62
N LEU A 170 -3.73 -2.06 8.66
CA LEU A 170 -2.59 -1.94 7.77
C LEU A 170 -1.31 -2.26 8.53
N PRO A 171 -0.68 -3.43 8.32
CA PRO A 171 0.54 -3.80 9.01
C PRO A 171 1.75 -2.97 8.55
N ILE A 172 2.67 -2.72 9.48
CA ILE A 172 4.00 -2.22 9.17
C ILE A 172 4.87 -3.39 8.73
N ASN A 173 5.59 -3.22 7.63
CA ASN A 173 6.44 -4.27 7.07
C ASN A 173 7.95 -3.96 7.12
N THR A 174 8.35 -2.76 7.51
CA THR A 174 9.74 -2.35 7.60
C THR A 174 10.01 -1.72 8.96
N THR A 175 11.06 -2.21 9.63
CA THR A 175 11.57 -1.62 10.88
C THR A 175 13.06 -1.39 10.72
N THR A 176 13.52 -0.15 10.95
CA THR A 176 14.92 0.24 10.86
C THR A 176 15.35 0.98 12.14
N ASP A 177 16.52 0.67 12.65
CA ASP A 177 17.16 1.44 13.73
C ASP A 177 17.87 2.64 13.11
N GLN A 178 17.44 3.84 13.50
CA GLN A 178 18.04 5.10 13.06
C GLN A 178 19.23 5.52 13.95
N GLY A 179 19.61 4.70 14.93
CA GLY A 179 20.59 5.02 15.95
C GLY A 179 19.98 5.75 17.15
N TYR A 180 20.73 5.83 18.26
CA TYR A 180 20.31 6.45 19.52
C TYR A 180 19.00 5.92 20.10
N GLY A 181 18.62 4.67 19.78
CA GLY A 181 17.37 4.05 20.23
C GLY A 181 16.11 4.55 19.51
N ILE A 182 16.26 5.28 18.41
CA ILE A 182 15.14 5.71 17.58
C ILE A 182 14.84 4.61 16.56
N ILE A 183 13.69 3.99 16.71
CA ILE A 183 13.21 2.95 15.79
C ILE A 183 12.20 3.59 14.83
N GLN A 184 12.51 3.50 13.55
CA GLN A 184 11.59 3.85 12.48
C GLN A 184 10.82 2.60 12.04
N MET A 185 9.51 2.67 12.09
CA MET A 185 8.59 1.67 11.58
C MET A 185 7.78 2.26 10.44
N CYS A 186 7.87 1.71 9.25
CA CYS A 186 7.14 2.26 8.11
C CYS A 186 6.62 1.17 7.18
N SER A 187 5.63 1.53 6.38
CA SER A 187 5.17 0.75 5.26
C SER A 187 4.78 1.65 4.10
N TYR A 188 5.00 1.15 2.91
CA TYR A 188 4.54 1.75 1.66
C TYR A 188 3.55 0.80 1.02
N TYR A 189 2.49 1.33 0.42
CA TYR A 189 1.49 0.55 -0.30
C TYR A 189 1.35 1.10 -1.71
N TRP A 190 1.58 0.26 -2.73
CA TRP A 190 1.46 0.69 -4.12
C TRP A 190 0.07 1.20 -4.47
N SER A 191 0.02 2.29 -5.22
CA SER A 191 -1.12 2.66 -6.06
C SER A 191 -0.90 2.19 -7.50
N SER A 192 -1.95 2.22 -8.31
CA SER A 192 -1.88 1.88 -9.73
C SER A 192 -1.33 3.01 -10.62
N ASN A 193 -1.01 4.17 -10.07
CA ASN A 193 -0.61 5.36 -10.83
C ASN A 193 0.90 5.55 -10.90
N LEU A 194 1.37 5.80 -12.13
CA LEU A 194 2.72 6.26 -12.43
C LEU A 194 2.94 7.69 -11.90
N ASN A 195 4.16 8.03 -11.49
CA ASN A 195 4.54 9.43 -11.32
C ASN A 195 4.63 10.12 -12.70
N GLU A 196 3.77 11.12 -12.91
CA GLU A 196 3.64 11.84 -14.18
C GLU A 196 4.59 13.04 -14.31
N ALA A 197 5.37 13.36 -13.29
CA ALA A 197 6.32 14.48 -13.35
C ALA A 197 7.35 14.23 -14.45
N ILE A 198 7.52 15.21 -15.33
CA ILE A 198 8.47 15.13 -16.44
C ILE A 198 9.90 15.35 -15.93
N MET A 199 10.05 16.17 -14.90
CA MET A 199 11.30 16.37 -14.15
C MET A 199 10.93 16.62 -12.69
N ASP A 200 11.41 15.79 -11.79
CA ASP A 200 11.46 16.14 -10.38
C ASP A 200 12.79 16.83 -10.06
N VAL A 201 12.77 17.72 -9.09
CA VAL A 201 13.97 18.34 -8.52
C VAL A 201 14.65 17.30 -7.63
N GLY A 202 15.26 16.32 -8.27
CA GLY A 202 15.89 15.15 -7.66
C GLY A 202 16.22 14.14 -8.75
N ASP A 203 17.11 13.25 -8.50
CA ASP A 203 17.89 12.45 -9.45
C ASP A 203 17.14 11.47 -10.37
N TYR A 204 15.80 11.42 -10.32
CA TYR A 204 15.04 10.42 -11.09
C TYR A 204 13.89 11.03 -11.91
N PRO A 205 13.80 10.76 -13.22
CA PRO A 205 12.65 11.13 -14.04
C PRO A 205 11.37 10.44 -13.58
N GLY A 206 10.23 11.14 -13.56
CA GLY A 206 8.96 10.67 -13.03
C GLY A 206 8.52 9.29 -13.51
N SER A 207 8.77 8.95 -14.79
CA SER A 207 8.41 7.62 -15.31
C SER A 207 9.21 6.45 -14.69
N THR A 208 10.28 6.70 -13.92
CA THR A 208 10.97 5.67 -13.14
C THR A 208 10.34 5.39 -11.78
N GLU A 209 9.34 6.19 -11.40
CA GLU A 209 8.68 6.13 -10.11
C GLU A 209 7.16 5.93 -10.26
N ALA A 210 6.54 5.43 -9.21
CA ALA A 210 5.09 5.34 -9.09
C ALA A 210 4.64 5.85 -7.72
N TYR A 211 3.36 6.21 -7.60
CA TYR A 211 2.82 6.69 -6.35
C TYR A 211 2.52 5.55 -5.38
N ALA A 212 2.84 5.79 -4.12
CA ALA A 212 2.53 4.91 -3.00
C ALA A 212 1.96 5.73 -1.82
N MET A 213 1.08 5.12 -1.05
CA MET A 213 0.70 5.60 0.27
C MET A 213 1.83 5.24 1.23
N TYR A 214 2.24 6.17 2.07
CA TYR A 214 3.28 5.98 3.08
C TYR A 214 2.70 6.14 4.47
N ILE A 215 3.00 5.21 5.35
CA ILE A 215 2.65 5.25 6.76
C ILE A 215 3.91 5.06 7.60
N LEU A 216 4.12 5.96 8.58
CA LEU A 216 5.32 6.02 9.41
C LEU A 216 4.97 6.14 10.88
N LYS A 217 5.74 5.46 11.73
CA LYS A 217 5.91 5.78 13.15
C LYS A 217 7.40 5.92 13.44
N LEU A 218 7.77 7.07 14.02
CA LEU A 218 9.12 7.37 14.44
C LEU A 218 9.09 7.92 15.89
N GLY A 219 9.45 7.09 16.87
CA GLY A 219 9.23 7.42 18.29
C GLY A 219 7.76 7.73 18.57
N GLU A 220 7.46 8.93 19.06
CA GLU A 220 6.09 9.42 19.27
C GLU A 220 5.49 10.15 18.06
N MET A 221 6.26 10.32 16.99
CA MET A 221 5.78 10.96 15.76
C MET A 221 5.08 9.92 14.86
N TYR A 222 3.99 10.37 14.26
CA TYR A 222 3.23 9.62 13.25
C TYR A 222 3.17 10.47 12.01
N ASP A 223 3.40 9.88 10.86
CA ASP A 223 3.24 10.54 9.58
C ASP A 223 2.55 9.60 8.58
N ILE A 224 1.60 10.16 7.86
CA ILE A 224 0.86 9.46 6.82
C ILE A 224 0.88 10.36 5.61
N GLU A 225 1.74 10.02 4.67
CA GLU A 225 1.97 10.85 3.49
C GLU A 225 1.15 10.33 2.30
N LYS A 226 0.51 11.28 1.65
CA LYS A 226 -0.03 11.13 0.31
C LYS A 226 1.08 11.25 -0.73
N ASP A 227 0.87 10.62 -1.85
CA ASP A 227 1.64 10.90 -3.05
C ASP A 227 3.15 10.66 -2.93
N ARG A 228 3.54 9.72 -2.04
CA ARG A 228 4.95 9.34 -1.94
C ARG A 228 5.40 8.69 -3.25
N LYS A 229 6.50 9.15 -3.80
CA LYS A 229 7.07 8.66 -5.05
C LYS A 229 8.15 7.64 -4.74
N ILE A 230 8.05 6.47 -5.32
CA ILE A 230 8.95 5.34 -5.08
C ILE A 230 9.38 4.75 -6.42
N GLN A 231 10.66 4.41 -6.56
CA GLN A 231 11.15 3.75 -7.77
C GLN A 231 10.38 2.45 -8.03
N ARG A 232 9.90 2.29 -9.26
CA ARG A 232 9.04 1.19 -9.70
C ARG A 232 9.61 -0.21 -9.44
N ARG A 233 10.93 -0.33 -9.39
CA ARG A 233 11.62 -1.61 -9.13
C ARG A 233 11.56 -2.07 -7.67
N TYR A 234 11.25 -1.19 -6.71
CA TYR A 234 11.20 -1.58 -5.30
C TYR A 234 9.99 -2.46 -5.01
N ASN A 235 10.16 -3.28 -3.98
CA ASN A 235 9.20 -4.26 -3.54
C ASN A 235 8.30 -3.71 -2.43
N LEU A 236 7.04 -3.49 -2.75
CA LEU A 236 6.06 -3.02 -1.78
C LEU A 236 4.84 -3.96 -1.70
N PRO A 237 4.17 -4.03 -0.54
CA PRO A 237 2.90 -4.71 -0.41
C PRO A 237 1.80 -3.98 -1.19
N ILE A 238 0.73 -4.71 -1.45
CA ILE A 238 -0.47 -4.19 -2.10
C ILE A 238 -1.66 -4.50 -1.21
N ARG A 239 -2.43 -3.47 -0.83
CA ARG A 239 -3.76 -3.61 -0.26
C ARG A 239 -4.79 -3.44 -1.37
N PRO A 240 -5.45 -4.51 -1.82
CA PRO A 240 -6.40 -4.46 -2.93
C PRO A 240 -7.67 -3.69 -2.63
N VAL A 241 -8.32 -3.22 -3.72
CA VAL A 241 -9.67 -2.64 -3.66
C VAL A 241 -10.58 -3.28 -4.69
N CYS A 242 -11.91 -3.19 -4.45
CA CYS A 242 -12.95 -3.59 -5.42
C CYS A 242 -14.12 -2.60 -5.40
N LYS A 243 -14.96 -2.63 -6.45
CA LYS A 243 -16.20 -1.84 -6.56
C LYS A 243 -17.43 -2.70 -6.32
#